data_a158fbbd17e6a075578e8270bf802790
#
_entry.id   a158fbbd17e6a075578e8270bf802790
#
_cell.length_a   1.000
_cell.length_b   1.000
_cell.length_c   1.000
_cell.angle_alpha   90.00
_cell.angle_beta   90.00
_cell.angle_gamma   90.00
#
_symmetry.space_group_name_H-M   'P 1'
#
loop_
_entity.id
_entity.type
_entity.pdbx_description
1 polymer ?
#
loop_
_entity_poly.entity_id
_entity_poly.type
_entity_poly.pdbx_seq_one_letter_code
_entity_poly.pdbx_strand_id
1 'polypeptide(L)'
;VGQGDTVEAQCRSALETIRGAVEQAGSSFEKVVRVNYYLPDGAEFEPCWPILAEAFGANPPAATMVECNLIDPKYRIEIELTALA
;
A
#
# COMPACT_ATOMS: atom_id res chain seq x y z
N VAL A 1 -2.96 -3.33 6.72
CA VAL A 1 -4.28 -3.48 6.12
C VAL A 1 -5.10 -2.21 6.33
N GLY A 2 -6.05 -1.97 5.46
CA GLY A 2 -6.89 -0.79 5.51
C GLY A 2 -8.35 -1.12 5.82
N GLN A 3 -9.17 -0.09 5.93
CA GLN A 3 -10.59 -0.20 6.19
C GLN A 3 -11.39 0.04 4.90
N GLY A 4 -12.55 -0.56 4.81
CA GLY A 4 -13.46 -0.36 3.68
C GLY A 4 -13.96 -1.66 3.09
N ASP A 5 -14.96 -1.55 2.20
CA ASP A 5 -15.64 -2.70 1.60
C ASP A 5 -15.05 -3.08 0.25
N THR A 6 -14.22 -2.24 -0.35
CA THR A 6 -13.60 -2.52 -1.65
C THR A 6 -12.09 -2.50 -1.50
N VAL A 7 -11.38 -3.11 -2.46
CA VAL A 7 -9.92 -3.09 -2.47
C VAL A 7 -9.40 -1.67 -2.60
N GLU A 8 -10.06 -0.83 -3.40
CA GLU A 8 -9.67 0.58 -3.56
C GLU A 8 -9.78 1.34 -2.23
N ALA A 9 -10.90 1.18 -1.51
CA ALA A 9 -11.08 1.83 -0.22
C ALA A 9 -10.05 1.36 0.79
N GLN A 10 -9.77 0.06 0.83
CA GLN A 10 -8.75 -0.50 1.72
C GLN A 10 -7.35 0.01 1.35
N CYS A 11 -7.06 0.11 0.06
CA CYS A 11 -5.78 0.63 -0.40
C CYS A 11 -5.57 2.09 0.04
N ARG A 12 -6.58 2.94 -0.16
CA ARG A 12 -6.51 4.35 0.28
C ARG A 12 -6.33 4.46 1.79
N SER A 13 -7.11 3.69 2.54
CA SER A 13 -7.04 3.67 4.01
C SER A 13 -5.68 3.21 4.51
N ALA A 14 -5.14 2.14 3.93
CA ALA A 14 -3.83 1.62 4.30
C ALA A 14 -2.73 2.65 4.02
N LEU A 15 -2.75 3.28 2.85
CA LEU A 15 -1.75 4.29 2.48
C LEU A 15 -1.82 5.50 3.40
N GLU A 16 -3.02 5.93 3.77
CA GLU A 16 -3.18 7.07 4.67
C GLU A 16 -2.62 6.79 6.05
N THR A 17 -2.88 5.60 6.59
CA THR A 17 -2.33 5.17 7.87
C THR A 17 -0.80 5.10 7.82
N ILE A 18 -0.26 4.53 6.75
CA ILE A 18 1.20 4.40 6.57
C ILE A 18 1.84 5.78 6.41
N ARG A 19 1.20 6.69 5.67
CA ARG A 19 1.70 8.05 5.50
C ARG A 19 1.84 8.74 6.86
N GLY A 20 0.84 8.63 7.70
CA GLY A 20 0.89 9.20 9.05
C GLY A 20 2.04 8.63 9.87
N ALA A 21 2.23 7.31 9.82
CA ALA A 21 3.31 6.66 10.56
C ALA A 21 4.69 7.07 10.04
N VAL A 22 4.86 7.15 8.72
CA VAL A 22 6.11 7.54 8.08
C VAL A 22 6.47 8.99 8.45
N GLU A 23 5.49 9.89 8.41
CA GLU A 23 5.71 11.29 8.75
C GLU A 23 6.03 11.47 10.23
N GLN A 24 5.37 10.73 11.10
CA GLN A 24 5.70 10.73 12.53
C GLN A 24 7.12 10.26 12.80
N ALA A 25 7.63 9.35 11.99
CA ALA A 25 9.00 8.86 12.12
C ALA A 25 10.03 9.80 11.51
N GLY A 26 9.63 10.95 10.99
CA GLY A 26 10.51 11.94 10.40
C GLY A 26 10.89 11.66 8.96
N SER A 27 10.13 10.84 8.26
CA SER A 27 10.35 10.51 6.85
C SER A 27 9.17 11.01 5.99
N SER A 28 9.12 10.58 4.74
CA SER A 28 8.04 10.94 3.81
C SER A 28 7.93 9.87 2.72
N PHE A 29 6.84 9.93 1.95
CA PHE A 29 6.67 8.98 0.83
C PHE A 29 7.74 9.15 -0.25
N GLU A 30 8.33 10.33 -0.37
CA GLU A 30 9.45 10.55 -1.30
C GLU A 30 10.69 9.74 -0.94
N LYS A 31 10.79 9.32 0.32
CA LYS A 31 11.93 8.54 0.83
C LYS A 31 11.65 7.05 0.89
N VAL A 32 10.51 6.60 0.38
CA VAL A 32 10.18 5.17 0.31
C VAL A 32 11.04 4.53 -0.78
N VAL A 33 11.74 3.47 -0.42
CA VAL A 33 12.66 2.79 -1.34
C VAL A 33 12.10 1.45 -1.81
N ARG A 34 11.17 0.86 -1.06
CA ARG A 34 10.56 -0.42 -1.41
C ARG A 34 9.16 -0.50 -0.83
N VAL A 35 8.24 -1.11 -1.60
CA VAL A 35 6.89 -1.39 -1.14
C VAL A 35 6.52 -2.81 -1.58
N ASN A 36 5.86 -3.54 -0.68
CA ASN A 36 5.34 -4.86 -0.96
C ASN A 36 3.82 -4.84 -0.81
N TYR A 37 3.13 -5.47 -1.75
CA TYR A 37 1.68 -5.59 -1.76
C TYR A 37 1.30 -7.06 -1.64
N TYR A 38 0.37 -7.36 -0.74
CA TYR A 38 -0.12 -8.71 -0.51
C TYR A 38 -1.62 -8.72 -0.75
N LEU A 39 -2.09 -9.54 -1.70
CA LEU A 39 -3.51 -9.62 -2.06
C LEU A 39 -3.95 -11.07 -2.19
N PRO A 40 -5.09 -11.45 -1.60
CA PRO A 40 -5.67 -12.78 -1.84
C PRO A 40 -6.06 -13.02 -3.30
N ASP A 41 -6.47 -11.96 -4.00
CA ASP A 41 -6.82 -12.02 -5.42
C ASP A 41 -5.98 -10.99 -6.18
N GLY A 42 -5.01 -11.48 -6.94
CA GLY A 42 -4.09 -10.61 -7.69
C GLY A 42 -4.78 -9.74 -8.74
N ALA A 43 -5.95 -10.18 -9.24
CA ALA A 43 -6.71 -9.38 -10.20
C ALA A 43 -7.23 -8.07 -9.60
N GLU A 44 -7.31 -7.97 -8.28
CA GLU A 44 -7.74 -6.76 -7.59
C GLU A 44 -6.64 -5.71 -7.47
N PHE A 45 -5.42 -6.03 -7.88
CA PHE A 45 -4.32 -5.07 -7.81
C PHE A 45 -4.44 -3.95 -8.85
N GLU A 46 -4.88 -4.27 -10.05
CA GLU A 46 -5.00 -3.28 -11.13
C GLU A 46 -5.89 -2.07 -10.75
N PRO A 47 -7.05 -2.26 -10.11
CA PRO A 47 -7.87 -1.13 -9.66
C PRO A 47 -7.16 -0.20 -8.69
N CYS A 48 -6.09 -0.65 -8.03
CA CYS A 48 -5.32 0.16 -7.09
C CYS A 48 -4.27 1.03 -7.78
N TRP A 49 -3.92 0.75 -9.04
CA TRP A 49 -2.83 1.45 -9.73
C TRP A 49 -2.97 2.97 -9.73
N PRO A 50 -4.14 3.56 -10.02
CA PRO A 50 -4.25 5.03 -9.97
C PRO A 50 -3.99 5.60 -8.59
N ILE A 51 -4.40 4.88 -7.54
CA ILE A 51 -4.20 5.29 -6.15
C ILE A 51 -2.71 5.29 -5.82
N LEU A 52 -2.01 4.24 -6.24
CA LEU A 52 -0.58 4.08 -6.00
C LEU A 52 0.23 5.09 -6.80
N ALA A 53 -0.17 5.37 -8.04
CA ALA A 53 0.48 6.38 -8.86
C ALA A 53 0.36 7.77 -8.22
N GLU A 54 -0.79 8.08 -7.64
CA GLU A 54 -0.99 9.34 -6.92
C GLU A 54 -0.12 9.41 -5.67
N ALA A 55 0.00 8.30 -4.94
CA ALA A 55 0.75 8.28 -3.69
C ALA A 55 2.26 8.38 -3.90
N PHE A 56 2.80 7.68 -4.90
CA PHE A 56 4.24 7.58 -5.12
C PHE A 56 4.74 8.42 -6.28
N GLY A 57 3.85 8.87 -7.15
CA GLY A 57 4.07 9.90 -8.15
C GLY A 57 5.34 9.77 -8.96
N ALA A 58 6.15 10.83 -8.92
CA ALA A 58 7.34 10.99 -9.76
C ALA A 58 8.49 10.06 -9.37
N ASN A 59 8.48 9.50 -8.17
CA ASN A 59 9.58 8.67 -7.65
C ASN A 59 9.02 7.33 -7.16
N PRO A 60 8.56 6.46 -8.07
CA PRO A 60 8.01 5.17 -7.66
C PRO A 60 9.12 4.30 -7.05
N PRO A 61 8.86 3.68 -5.87
CA PRO A 61 9.83 2.79 -5.26
C PRO A 61 9.86 1.44 -5.97
N ALA A 62 10.87 0.63 -5.64
CA ALA A 62 10.86 -0.77 -6.05
C ALA A 62 9.63 -1.44 -5.43
N ALA A 63 8.90 -2.22 -6.22
CA ALA A 63 7.63 -2.79 -5.79
C ALA A 63 7.54 -4.27 -6.11
N THR A 64 6.91 -5.02 -5.21
CA THR A 64 6.63 -6.44 -5.38
C THR A 64 5.18 -6.72 -4.97
N MET A 65 4.44 -7.44 -5.80
CA MET A 65 3.09 -7.89 -5.46
C MET A 65 3.11 -9.40 -5.28
N VAL A 66 2.53 -9.86 -4.17
CA VAL A 66 2.43 -11.28 -3.82
C VAL A 66 0.96 -11.64 -3.64
N GLU A 67 0.53 -12.70 -4.31
CA GLU A 67 -0.81 -13.23 -4.10
C GLU A 67 -0.75 -14.25 -2.97
N CYS A 68 -1.46 -13.99 -1.88
CA CYS A 68 -1.50 -14.85 -0.72
C CYS A 68 -2.71 -14.51 0.15
N ASN A 69 -3.09 -15.45 1.02
CA ASN A 69 -4.16 -15.20 1.99
C ASN A 69 -3.68 -14.21 3.04
N LEU A 70 -4.60 -13.37 3.51
CA LEU A 70 -4.35 -12.45 4.61
C LEU A 70 -4.95 -13.01 5.91
N ILE A 71 -4.70 -12.32 7.02
CA ILE A 71 -5.07 -12.82 8.34
C ILE A 71 -6.59 -12.93 8.54
N ASP A 72 -7.37 -12.14 7.80
CA ASP A 72 -8.83 -12.14 7.89
C ASP A 72 -9.40 -12.06 6.48
N PRO A 73 -10.46 -12.85 6.17
CA PRO A 73 -11.06 -12.84 4.82
C PRO A 73 -11.61 -11.50 4.37
N LYS A 74 -11.89 -10.58 5.28
CA LYS A 74 -12.38 -9.24 4.92
C LYS A 74 -11.31 -8.35 4.31
N TYR A 75 -10.03 -8.67 4.53
CA TYR A 75 -8.93 -7.87 3.99
C TYR A 75 -8.63 -8.29 2.56
N ARG A 76 -8.57 -7.31 1.67
CA ARG A 76 -8.31 -7.51 0.24
C ARG A 76 -6.92 -7.07 -0.17
N ILE A 77 -6.24 -6.28 0.65
CA ILE A 77 -4.88 -5.82 0.38
C ILE A 77 -4.17 -5.51 1.69
N GLU A 78 -2.89 -5.84 1.74
CA GLU A 78 -1.99 -5.42 2.80
C GLU A 78 -0.78 -4.78 2.15
N ILE A 79 -0.32 -3.64 2.69
CA ILE A 79 0.79 -2.87 2.15
C ILE A 79 1.87 -2.76 3.21
N GLU A 80 3.11 -3.04 2.80
CA GLU A 80 4.29 -2.94 3.65
C GLU A 80 5.33 -2.13 2.90
N LEU A 81 5.99 -1.20 3.57
CA LEU A 81 7.01 -0.41 2.90
C LEU A 81 8.20 -0.14 3.81
N THR A 82 9.31 0.24 3.16
CA THR A 82 10.54 0.67 3.82
C THR A 82 10.87 2.08 3.34
N ALA A 83 11.08 2.99 4.27
CA ALA A 83 11.45 4.38 3.98
C ALA A 83 12.75 4.74 4.66
N LEU A 84 13.53 5.61 4.03
CA LEU A 84 14.73 6.16 4.61
C LEU A 84 14.38 7.24 5.65
N ALA A 85 15.23 7.36 6.66
CA ALA A 85 15.00 8.35 7.71
C ALA A 85 15.24 9.78 7.22
#